data_1137a94a4b6f9935907fa37c4ba81627
#
_entry.id   1137a94a4b6f9935907fa37c4ba81627
#
_cell.length_a   1.000
_cell.length_b   1.000
_cell.length_c   1.000
_cell.angle_alpha   90.00
_cell.angle_beta   90.00
_cell.angle_gamma   90.00
#
_symmetry.space_group_name_H-M   'P 1'
#
loop_
_entity.id
_entity.type
_entity.pdbx_description
1 polymer ?
#
loop_
_entity_poly.entity_id
_entity_poly.type
_entity_poly.pdbx_seq_one_letter_code
_entity_poly.pdbx_strand_id
1 'polypeptide(L)'
;MLDNSDVFARMNHSDDYVLARSKKGEGSLVLELRDDGVWYAFESPNTEKGNELLEHIKRGEITASSFAFRVSSEPNSERWYKDDQGRVRRDIYKIDYLGDVAPVFREAYSDTSCSVRGEEMMKLSAEIDAKMDLLKQEIDRL
;
A
#
# COMPACT_ATOMS: atom_id res chain seq x y z
N MET A 1 11.06 6.84 13.00
CA MET A 1 10.91 7.27 11.60
C MET A 1 9.58 7.99 11.37
N LEU A 2 8.44 7.37 11.58
CA LEU A 2 7.14 7.97 11.25
C LEU A 2 6.80 9.21 12.10
N ASP A 3 7.18 9.24 13.37
CA ASP A 3 6.88 10.34 14.28
C ASP A 3 7.55 11.69 13.88
N ASN A 4 8.59 11.62 13.05
CA ASN A 4 9.32 12.79 12.56
C ASN A 4 9.13 13.04 11.06
N SER A 5 8.34 12.21 10.39
CA SER A 5 8.14 12.29 8.95
C SER A 5 6.99 13.21 8.59
N ASP A 6 7.08 13.78 7.42
CA ASP A 6 5.99 14.48 6.73
C ASP A 6 5.68 13.68 5.47
N VAL A 7 4.59 12.90 5.53
CA VAL A 7 4.23 11.91 4.51
C VAL A 7 2.95 12.34 3.81
N PHE A 8 3.00 12.37 2.49
CA PHE A 8 1.82 12.60 1.65
C PHE A 8 1.29 11.30 1.06
N ALA A 9 -0.02 11.19 0.93
CA ALA A 9 -0.63 10.23 0.02
C ALA A 9 -0.89 10.93 -1.31
N ARG A 10 -0.26 10.45 -2.38
CA ARG A 10 -0.33 11.06 -3.71
C ARG A 10 -0.61 9.99 -4.77
N MET A 11 -1.54 10.24 -5.67
CA MET A 11 -1.72 9.32 -6.80
C MET A 11 -0.54 9.44 -7.77
N ASN A 12 0.09 8.30 -8.12
CA ASN A 12 1.26 8.22 -8.99
C ASN A 12 2.43 9.12 -8.57
N HIS A 13 2.64 9.36 -7.27
CA HIS A 13 3.67 10.27 -6.76
C HIS A 13 3.55 11.72 -7.26
N SER A 14 2.40 12.11 -7.76
CA SER A 14 2.20 13.45 -8.33
C SER A 14 1.98 14.51 -7.26
N ASP A 15 2.76 15.59 -7.31
CA ASP A 15 2.58 16.75 -6.44
C ASP A 15 1.25 17.48 -6.68
N ASP A 16 0.68 17.33 -7.86
CA ASP A 16 -0.63 17.90 -8.22
C ASP A 16 -1.81 17.04 -7.76
N TYR A 17 -1.55 15.86 -7.20
CA TYR A 17 -2.57 14.89 -6.83
C TYR A 17 -2.43 14.44 -5.38
N VAL A 18 -2.50 15.39 -4.46
CA VAL A 18 -2.43 15.13 -3.02
C VAL A 18 -3.79 14.71 -2.49
N LEU A 19 -3.83 13.58 -1.80
CA LEU A 19 -5.05 12.97 -1.28
C LEU A 19 -5.16 13.04 0.24
N ALA A 20 -4.03 12.93 0.93
CA ALA A 20 -3.96 12.98 2.38
C ALA A 20 -2.53 13.30 2.84
N ARG A 21 -2.37 13.58 4.11
CA ARG A 21 -1.07 13.91 4.72
C ARG A 21 -1.01 13.46 6.17
N SER A 22 0.16 12.97 6.56
CA SER A 22 0.53 12.77 7.96
C SER A 22 1.79 13.58 8.26
N LYS A 23 1.68 14.53 9.17
CA LYS A 23 2.81 15.33 9.62
C LYS A 23 3.06 15.05 11.09
N LYS A 24 4.22 14.47 11.39
CA LYS A 24 4.60 14.08 12.76
C LYS A 24 3.55 13.15 13.41
N GLY A 25 3.00 12.23 12.64
CA GLY A 25 2.00 11.28 13.11
C GLY A 25 0.56 11.81 13.19
N GLU A 26 0.32 13.05 12.79
CA GLU A 26 -1.02 13.67 12.83
C GLU A 26 -1.50 14.06 11.43
N GLY A 27 -2.79 13.93 11.18
CA GLY A 27 -3.42 14.35 9.94
C GLY A 27 -4.42 13.35 9.40
N SER A 28 -4.78 13.52 8.12
CA SER A 28 -5.77 12.70 7.42
C SER A 28 -5.25 11.34 6.96
N LEU A 29 -3.93 11.17 6.93
CA LEU A 29 -3.27 9.91 6.55
C LEU A 29 -2.89 9.13 7.80
N VAL A 30 -3.36 7.89 7.89
CA VAL A 30 -2.96 6.95 8.93
C VAL A 30 -1.87 6.05 8.38
N LEU A 31 -0.77 5.93 9.11
CA LEU A 31 0.38 5.10 8.76
C LEU A 31 0.65 4.10 9.88
N GLU A 32 0.95 2.88 9.50
CA GLU A 32 1.28 1.81 10.43
C GLU A 32 2.45 0.99 9.89
N LEU A 33 3.48 0.81 10.71
CA LEU A 33 4.56 -0.13 10.41
C LEU A 33 4.15 -1.51 10.95
N ARG A 34 4.16 -2.49 10.06
CA ARG A 34 3.91 -3.89 10.37
C ARG A 34 5.12 -4.73 9.95
N ASP A 35 5.16 -5.99 10.36
CA ASP A 35 6.26 -6.90 10.03
C ASP A 35 6.42 -7.13 8.52
N ASP A 36 5.34 -7.04 7.78
CA ASP A 36 5.31 -7.24 6.32
C ASP A 36 5.47 -5.94 5.51
N GLY A 37 5.51 -4.78 6.15
CA GLY A 37 5.71 -3.52 5.44
C GLY A 37 5.03 -2.30 6.06
N VAL A 38 4.83 -1.29 5.22
CA VAL A 38 4.10 -0.08 5.57
C VAL A 38 2.65 -0.21 5.13
N TRP A 39 1.75 -0.02 6.07
CA TRP A 39 0.32 0.08 5.81
C TRP A 39 -0.12 1.52 5.89
N TYR A 40 -1.02 1.92 5.02
CA TYR A 40 -1.60 3.24 5.07
C TYR A 40 -3.09 3.21 4.76
N ALA A 41 -3.80 4.17 5.34
CA ALA A 41 -5.22 4.36 5.09
C ALA A 41 -5.57 5.84 5.19
N PHE A 42 -6.53 6.26 4.40
CA PHE A 42 -7.14 7.58 4.48
C PHE A 42 -8.55 7.53 3.92
N GLU A 43 -9.38 8.45 4.37
CA GLU A 43 -10.65 8.71 3.74
C GLU A 43 -10.41 9.55 2.48
N SER A 44 -10.83 9.05 1.31
CA SER A 44 -10.63 9.78 0.06
C SER A 44 -11.41 11.10 0.11
N PRO A 45 -10.75 12.23 -0.18
CA PRO A 45 -11.44 13.51 -0.11
C PRO A 45 -12.58 13.58 -1.12
N ASN A 46 -13.67 14.25 -0.72
CA ASN A 46 -14.81 14.49 -1.62
C ASN A 46 -14.49 15.65 -2.56
N THR A 47 -13.58 15.40 -3.47
CA THR A 47 -13.09 16.31 -4.51
C THR A 47 -13.07 15.55 -5.83
N GLU A 48 -12.89 16.25 -6.93
CA GLU A 48 -12.75 15.63 -8.25
C GLU A 48 -11.64 14.56 -8.23
N LYS A 49 -10.48 14.90 -7.70
CA LYS A 49 -9.32 13.98 -7.64
C LYS A 49 -9.55 12.80 -6.68
N GLY A 50 -10.15 13.04 -5.54
CA GLY A 50 -10.49 11.98 -4.59
C GLY A 50 -11.52 11.01 -5.15
N ASN A 51 -12.50 11.51 -5.88
CA ASN A 51 -13.52 10.70 -6.53
C ASN A 51 -12.96 9.93 -7.74
N GLU A 52 -12.06 10.52 -8.51
CA GLU A 52 -11.33 9.83 -9.59
C GLU A 52 -10.53 8.65 -9.05
N LEU A 53 -9.83 8.82 -7.93
CA LEU A 53 -9.08 7.72 -7.30
C LEU A 53 -9.99 6.54 -7.00
N LEU A 54 -11.14 6.79 -6.35
CA LEU A 54 -12.10 5.74 -6.02
C LEU A 54 -12.62 5.03 -7.26
N GLU A 55 -12.91 5.76 -8.33
CA GLU A 55 -13.35 5.19 -9.60
C GLU A 55 -12.28 4.31 -10.25
N HIS A 56 -11.02 4.75 -10.26
CA HIS A 56 -9.91 3.95 -10.78
C HIS A 56 -9.71 2.65 -10.00
N ILE A 57 -9.85 2.69 -8.67
CA ILE A 57 -9.75 1.49 -7.84
C ILE A 57 -10.92 0.56 -8.13
N LYS A 58 -12.13 1.08 -8.19
CA LYS A 58 -13.36 0.31 -8.47
C LYS A 58 -13.28 -0.39 -9.82
N ARG A 59 -12.73 0.25 -10.84
CA ARG A 59 -12.58 -0.31 -12.19
C ARG A 59 -11.40 -1.26 -12.32
N GLY A 60 -10.60 -1.42 -11.29
CA GLY A 60 -9.40 -2.26 -11.32
C GLY A 60 -8.22 -1.65 -12.08
N GLU A 61 -8.23 -0.35 -12.34
CA GLU A 61 -7.14 0.37 -12.99
C GLU A 61 -6.00 0.68 -12.02
N ILE A 62 -6.32 0.82 -10.74
CA ILE A 62 -5.35 0.95 -9.65
C ILE A 62 -5.56 -0.22 -8.69
N THR A 63 -4.55 -1.06 -8.54
CA THR A 63 -4.57 -2.24 -7.66
C THR A 63 -3.32 -2.33 -6.79
N ALA A 64 -2.38 -1.41 -6.96
CA ALA A 64 -1.07 -1.48 -6.34
C ALA A 64 -0.71 -0.16 -5.66
N SER A 65 0.29 -0.22 -4.81
CA SER A 65 0.85 0.93 -4.11
C SER A 65 2.35 1.02 -4.31
N SER A 66 2.85 2.22 -4.17
CA SER A 66 4.28 2.52 -4.16
C SER A 66 4.58 3.48 -3.02
N PHE A 67 5.85 3.67 -2.71
CA PHE A 67 6.27 4.64 -1.70
C PHE A 67 7.61 5.24 -2.08
N ALA A 68 7.80 6.51 -1.70
CA ALA A 68 9.07 7.21 -1.86
C ALA A 68 9.78 7.29 -0.52
N PHE A 69 11.01 6.84 -0.50
CA PHE A 69 11.79 6.70 0.73
C PHE A 69 13.25 7.08 0.50
N ARG A 70 13.95 7.31 1.59
CA ARG A 70 15.40 7.47 1.60
C ARG A 70 16.03 6.40 2.47
N VAL A 71 17.02 5.73 1.93
CA VAL A 71 17.84 4.77 2.68
C VAL A 71 18.68 5.51 3.72
N SER A 72 18.78 4.96 4.92
CA SER A 72 19.62 5.52 5.98
C SER A 72 21.09 5.61 5.55
N SER A 73 21.75 6.67 5.96
CA SER A 73 23.21 6.84 5.79
C SER A 73 24.05 6.07 6.81
N GLU A 74 23.42 5.43 7.80
CA GLU A 74 24.12 4.58 8.75
C GLU A 74 24.78 3.38 8.08
N PRO A 75 25.93 2.89 8.61
CA PRO A 75 26.60 1.70 8.08
C PRO A 75 25.65 0.49 8.02
N ASN A 76 25.80 -0.33 6.99
CA ASN A 76 25.01 -1.57 6.79
C ASN A 76 23.51 -1.33 6.58
N SER A 77 23.11 -0.14 6.13
CA SER A 77 21.70 0.16 5.80
C SER A 77 21.26 -0.40 4.46
N GLU A 78 22.18 -0.70 3.58
CA GLU A 78 21.94 -1.33 2.28
C GLU A 78 23.11 -2.19 1.83
N ARG A 79 22.84 -3.10 0.92
CA ARG A 79 23.84 -3.94 0.27
C ARG A 79 23.59 -4.00 -1.22
N TRP A 80 24.62 -3.71 -2.01
CA TRP A 80 24.63 -3.91 -3.45
C TRP A 80 25.48 -5.14 -3.79
N TYR A 81 24.96 -6.01 -4.64
CA TYR A 81 25.67 -7.22 -5.07
C TYR A 81 25.18 -7.69 -6.43
N LYS A 82 25.91 -8.59 -7.06
CA LYS A 82 25.46 -9.30 -8.25
C LYS A 82 24.99 -10.70 -7.84
N ASP A 83 23.81 -11.10 -8.35
CA ASP A 83 23.32 -12.46 -8.16
C ASP A 83 24.03 -13.46 -9.11
N ASP A 84 23.67 -14.74 -9.00
CA ASP A 84 24.27 -15.83 -9.78
C ASP A 84 24.04 -15.66 -11.30
N GLN A 85 23.09 -14.85 -11.70
CA GLN A 85 22.79 -14.54 -13.11
C GLN A 85 23.44 -13.23 -13.58
N GLY A 86 24.30 -12.63 -12.77
CA GLY A 86 24.99 -11.37 -13.06
C GLY A 86 24.12 -10.13 -12.96
N ARG A 87 22.90 -10.22 -12.43
CA ARG A 87 22.01 -9.09 -12.25
C ARG A 87 22.38 -8.31 -10.99
N VAL A 88 22.39 -6.99 -11.10
CA VAL A 88 22.61 -6.11 -9.93
C VAL A 88 21.39 -6.15 -9.01
N ARG A 89 21.64 -6.46 -7.73
CA ARG A 89 20.63 -6.49 -6.66
C ARG A 89 20.97 -5.45 -5.61
N ARG A 90 19.90 -4.97 -4.97
CA ARG A 90 20.01 -4.04 -3.86
C ARG A 90 19.09 -4.51 -2.74
N ASP A 91 19.67 -4.84 -1.61
CA ASP A 91 18.94 -5.14 -0.38
C ASP A 91 18.95 -3.90 0.51
N ILE A 92 17.79 -3.47 0.97
CA ILE A 92 17.63 -2.28 1.81
C ILE A 92 17.20 -2.76 3.19
N TYR A 93 18.01 -2.45 4.19
CA TYR A 93 17.79 -2.89 5.58
C TYR A 93 17.25 -1.79 6.47
N LYS A 94 17.53 -0.53 6.16
CA LYS A 94 17.11 0.60 6.98
C LYS A 94 16.73 1.82 6.15
N ILE A 95 15.55 2.33 6.41
CA ILE A 95 15.01 3.55 5.83
C ILE A 95 14.91 4.60 6.94
N ASP A 96 15.40 5.81 6.73
CA ASP A 96 15.33 6.92 7.69
C ASP A 96 14.24 7.95 7.35
N TYR A 97 13.69 7.89 6.15
CA TYR A 97 12.71 8.85 5.68
C TYR A 97 11.69 8.18 4.75
N LEU A 98 10.42 8.46 5.02
CA LEU A 98 9.31 8.15 4.13
C LEU A 98 8.70 9.47 3.66
N GLY A 99 8.68 9.73 2.38
CA GLY A 99 8.19 10.98 1.80
C GLY A 99 6.76 10.90 1.30
N ASP A 100 6.41 9.79 0.66
CA ASP A 100 5.04 9.55 0.22
C ASP A 100 4.65 8.08 0.22
N VAL A 101 3.35 7.86 0.20
CA VAL A 101 2.70 6.61 -0.19
C VAL A 101 1.77 6.93 -1.35
N ALA A 102 1.66 6.03 -2.30
CA ALA A 102 0.95 6.32 -3.53
C ALA A 102 0.16 5.13 -4.05
N PRO A 103 -1.15 5.27 -4.25
CA PRO A 103 -1.88 4.42 -5.20
C PRO A 103 -1.30 4.65 -6.59
N VAL A 104 -0.96 3.59 -7.29
CA VAL A 104 -0.28 3.69 -8.59
C VAL A 104 -0.88 2.76 -9.63
N PHE A 105 -0.79 3.16 -10.91
CA PHE A 105 -1.17 2.31 -12.03
C PHE A 105 -0.16 1.18 -12.26
N ARG A 106 1.12 1.45 -11.97
CA ARG A 106 2.19 0.46 -12.10
C ARG A 106 3.10 0.53 -10.88
N GLU A 107 3.17 -0.58 -10.18
CA GLU A 107 3.98 -0.72 -8.98
C GLU A 107 5.47 -0.90 -9.31
N ALA A 108 6.32 -0.42 -8.41
CA ALA A 108 7.76 -0.71 -8.44
C ALA A 108 8.05 -2.12 -7.89
N TYR A 109 7.21 -2.59 -6.96
CA TYR A 109 7.30 -3.91 -6.32
C TYR A 109 5.95 -4.61 -6.39
N SER A 110 5.93 -5.89 -6.83
CA SER A 110 4.72 -6.67 -7.06
C SER A 110 3.93 -7.03 -5.80
N ASP A 111 4.55 -6.99 -4.62
CA ASP A 111 3.93 -7.38 -3.34
C ASP A 111 3.12 -6.26 -2.69
N THR A 112 2.67 -5.28 -3.47
CA THR A 112 1.86 -4.18 -2.99
C THR A 112 0.41 -4.28 -3.43
N SER A 113 -0.48 -3.64 -2.69
CA SER A 113 -1.90 -3.57 -3.03
C SER A 113 -2.48 -2.19 -2.74
N CYS A 114 -3.61 -1.92 -3.35
CA CYS A 114 -4.45 -0.77 -3.06
C CYS A 114 -5.91 -1.16 -3.29
N SER A 115 -6.76 -0.86 -2.33
CA SER A 115 -8.17 -1.19 -2.42
C SER A 115 -9.03 -0.23 -1.62
N VAL A 116 -10.32 -0.25 -1.88
CA VAL A 116 -11.32 0.43 -1.06
C VAL A 116 -11.79 -0.54 0.02
N ARG A 117 -11.68 -0.13 1.27
CA ARG A 117 -11.95 -0.98 2.45
C ARG A 117 -13.32 -1.66 2.42
N GLY A 118 -14.35 -0.95 1.96
CA GLY A 118 -15.70 -1.51 1.85
C GLY A 118 -15.79 -2.67 0.84
N GLU A 119 -15.06 -2.59 -0.27
CA GLU A 119 -15.02 -3.64 -1.29
C GLU A 119 -14.26 -4.87 -0.80
N GLU A 120 -13.17 -4.71 -0.07
CA GLU A 120 -12.44 -5.82 0.55
C GLU A 120 -13.33 -6.58 1.54
N MET A 121 -14.07 -5.88 2.37
CA MET A 121 -15.00 -6.48 3.31
C MET A 121 -16.11 -7.26 2.62
N MET A 122 -16.64 -6.76 1.49
CA MET A 122 -17.64 -7.45 0.67
C MET A 122 -17.06 -8.73 0.04
N LYS A 123 -15.86 -8.67 -0.51
CA LYS A 123 -15.18 -9.84 -1.10
C LYS A 123 -14.92 -10.91 -0.03
N LEU A 124 -14.42 -10.52 1.12
CA LEU A 124 -14.17 -11.43 2.24
C LEU A 124 -15.44 -12.10 2.74
N SER A 125 -16.54 -11.34 2.86
CA SER A 125 -17.85 -11.86 3.23
C SER A 125 -18.35 -12.89 2.22
N ALA A 126 -18.26 -12.61 0.92
CA ALA A 126 -18.65 -13.54 -0.14
C ALA A 126 -17.81 -14.82 -0.14
N GLU A 127 -16.50 -14.73 0.10
CA GLU A 127 -15.63 -15.91 0.23
C GLU A 127 -15.98 -16.77 1.44
N ILE A 128 -16.30 -16.14 2.57
CA ILE A 128 -16.73 -16.85 3.80
C ILE A 128 -18.06 -17.57 3.54
N ASP A 129 -19.03 -16.90 2.92
CA ASP A 129 -20.33 -17.49 2.61
C ASP A 129 -20.18 -18.70 1.67
N ALA A 130 -19.34 -18.60 0.62
CA ALA A 130 -19.05 -19.71 -0.28
C ALA A 130 -18.43 -20.92 0.46
N LYS A 131 -17.50 -20.69 1.36
CA LYS A 131 -16.89 -21.75 2.17
C LYS A 131 -17.89 -22.39 3.14
N MET A 132 -18.77 -21.61 3.72
CA MET A 132 -19.84 -22.11 4.60
C MET A 132 -20.82 -22.99 3.84
N ASP A 133 -21.21 -22.63 2.63
CA ASP A 133 -22.09 -23.43 1.79
C ASP A 133 -21.47 -24.76 1.39
N LEU A 134 -20.16 -24.79 1.06
CA LEU A 134 -19.42 -26.02 0.79
C LEU A 134 -19.40 -26.96 2.01
N LEU A 135 -19.16 -26.42 3.20
CA LEU A 135 -19.15 -27.19 4.46
C LEU A 135 -20.53 -27.80 4.75
N LYS A 136 -21.60 -27.06 4.53
CA LYS A 136 -22.98 -27.59 4.66
C LYS A 136 -23.25 -28.76 3.71
N GLN A 137 -22.81 -28.64 2.44
CA GLN A 137 -22.95 -29.72 1.46
C GLN A 137 -22.18 -30.97 1.88
N GLU A 138 -20.98 -30.84 2.45
CA GLU A 138 -20.21 -31.97 2.96
C GLU A 138 -20.90 -32.65 4.16
N ILE A 139 -21.47 -31.86 5.07
CA ILE A 139 -22.24 -32.39 6.22
C ILE A 139 -23.49 -33.15 5.73
N ASP A 140 -24.19 -32.62 4.74
CA ASP A 140 -25.40 -33.26 4.20
C ASP A 140 -25.12 -34.58 3.46
N ARG A 141 -23.86 -34.84 3.08
CA ARG A 141 -23.43 -36.11 2.46
C ARG A 141 -23.09 -37.21 3.48
N LEU A 142 -22.93 -36.84 4.73
CA LEU A 142 -22.68 -37.78 5.81
C LEU A 142 -24.00 -38.44 6.29
#